data_284e6a8802bdeb42bb5ef2f29efce6ad
#
_entry.id   284e6a8802bdeb42bb5ef2f29efce6ad
#
_cell.length_a   1.000
_cell.length_b   1.000
_cell.length_c   1.000
_cell.angle_alpha   90.00
_cell.angle_beta   90.00
_cell.angle_gamma   90.00
#
_symmetry.space_group_name_H-M   'P 1'
#
loop_
_entity.id
_entity.type
_entity.pdbx_description
1 polymer ?
#
loop_
_entity_poly.entity_id
_entity_poly.type
_entity_poly.pdbx_seq_one_letter_code
_entity_poly.pdbx_strand_id
1 'polypeptide(L)'
;MEISKRIKATKLLGYQNEIAKKIYKIADYVFKNDVSLKFSGFLLSGPPGNGKTEIAKQAALLISKGAPVKIFLLDGSDIASPKWGEAEEKLKKAFIADSYSKQMEKRIIIFDDIESTLMSRDIEIAKEWHFSINSVAFHLLDDIDHSNTLVIATTNKPEMVDPALVSRLYPISIPALSKEQLKEFAEKSLGGGTFEVNTEQVLKSLKSKIDQGKIKSLRDIEHETLLEVVEMVGEN
;
A
#
# COMPACT_ATOMS: atom_id res chain seq x y z
N MET A 1 -5.13 0.12 12.05
CA MET A 1 -4.58 -0.81 13.07
C MET A 1 -3.06 -0.73 13.05
N GLU A 2 -2.37 -0.77 14.21
CA GLU A 2 -0.90 -0.84 14.25
C GLU A 2 -0.41 -2.23 13.78
N ILE A 3 0.52 -2.24 12.81
CA ILE A 3 1.03 -3.46 12.16
C ILE A 3 2.55 -3.61 12.23
N SER A 4 3.24 -2.79 13.02
CA SER A 4 4.71 -2.75 13.07
C SER A 4 5.38 -4.13 13.19
N LYS A 5 4.79 -5.04 13.98
CA LYS A 5 5.28 -6.40 14.22
C LYS A 5 4.75 -7.45 13.22
N ARG A 6 3.84 -7.09 12.32
CA ARG A 6 3.15 -8.02 11.41
C ARG A 6 3.65 -7.94 9.97
N ILE A 7 4.35 -6.87 9.60
CA ILE A 7 4.88 -6.71 8.25
C ILE A 7 6.04 -7.69 8.05
N LYS A 8 5.91 -8.51 7.00
CA LYS A 8 6.98 -9.44 6.59
C LYS A 8 7.68 -8.88 5.35
N ALA A 9 8.97 -9.20 5.23
CA ALA A 9 9.71 -8.91 4.00
C ALA A 9 9.16 -9.76 2.84
N THR A 10 8.84 -9.10 1.72
CA THR A 10 8.34 -9.73 0.49
C THR A 10 9.29 -9.42 -0.66
N LYS A 11 9.40 -10.34 -1.60
CA LYS A 11 10.18 -10.12 -2.83
C LYS A 11 9.42 -9.19 -3.77
N LEU A 12 9.95 -7.99 -3.97
CA LEU A 12 9.44 -7.04 -4.94
C LEU A 12 10.11 -7.22 -6.32
N LEU A 13 9.41 -6.84 -7.39
CA LEU A 13 10.03 -6.64 -8.71
C LEU A 13 11.04 -5.48 -8.67
N GLY A 14 11.96 -5.45 -9.64
CA GLY A 14 13.03 -4.47 -9.69
C GLY A 14 12.52 -3.03 -9.52
N TYR A 15 11.55 -2.61 -10.35
CA TYR A 15 10.99 -1.25 -10.30
C TYR A 15 10.21 -0.96 -9.00
N GLN A 16 9.50 -1.94 -8.44
CA GLN A 16 8.79 -1.80 -7.16
C GLN A 16 9.78 -1.55 -6.01
N ASN A 17 10.89 -2.30 -6.02
CA ASN A 17 11.96 -2.15 -5.05
C ASN A 17 12.61 -0.76 -5.14
N GLU A 18 12.81 -0.23 -6.35
CA GLU A 18 13.32 1.13 -6.54
C GLU A 18 12.36 2.19 -5.99
N ILE A 19 11.04 2.03 -6.16
CA ILE A 19 10.04 2.94 -5.58
C ILE A 19 10.09 2.84 -4.05
N ALA A 20 10.06 1.64 -3.48
CA ALA A 20 10.14 1.45 -2.04
C ALA A 20 11.42 2.07 -1.44
N LYS A 21 12.57 1.89 -2.10
CA LYS A 21 13.85 2.51 -1.71
C LYS A 21 13.83 4.03 -1.84
N LYS A 22 13.18 4.59 -2.87
CA LYS A 22 13.04 6.04 -3.03
C LYS A 22 12.25 6.63 -1.87
N ILE A 23 11.12 6.03 -1.52
CA ILE A 23 10.32 6.45 -0.37
C ILE A 23 11.15 6.33 0.92
N TYR A 24 11.84 5.20 1.12
CA TYR A 24 12.72 5.00 2.26
C TYR A 24 13.79 6.09 2.37
N LYS A 25 14.52 6.39 1.30
CA LYS A 25 15.60 7.39 1.33
C LYS A 25 15.10 8.78 1.72
N ILE A 26 13.91 9.17 1.23
CA ILE A 26 13.31 10.47 1.57
C ILE A 26 12.90 10.47 3.05
N ALA A 27 12.20 9.44 3.53
CA ALA A 27 11.76 9.34 4.91
C ALA A 27 12.93 9.25 5.89
N ASP A 28 13.96 8.45 5.56
CA ASP A 28 15.16 8.32 6.39
C ASP A 28 15.91 9.64 6.55
N TYR A 29 16.02 10.39 5.45
CA TYR A 29 16.62 11.73 5.48
C TYR A 29 15.82 12.70 6.36
N VAL A 30 14.51 12.75 6.18
CA VAL A 30 13.59 13.60 6.95
C VAL A 30 13.65 13.27 8.43
N PHE A 31 13.54 11.98 8.76
CA PHE A 31 13.50 11.52 10.14
C PHE A 31 14.84 11.66 10.88
N LYS A 32 15.96 11.64 10.17
CA LYS A 32 17.30 11.83 10.78
C LYS A 32 17.67 13.28 10.99
N ASN A 33 17.21 14.16 10.09
CA ASN A 33 17.63 15.56 10.08
C ASN A 33 16.54 16.51 10.59
N ASP A 34 15.42 15.98 11.05
CA ASP A 34 14.30 16.75 11.60
C ASP A 34 13.77 17.83 10.60
N VAL A 35 13.74 17.44 9.32
CA VAL A 35 13.35 18.33 8.22
C VAL A 35 11.87 18.14 7.93
N SER A 36 11.11 19.24 7.88
CA SER A 36 9.72 19.20 7.45
C SER A 36 9.61 19.12 5.93
N LEU A 37 8.79 18.20 5.43
CA LEU A 37 8.43 18.12 4.02
C LEU A 37 7.35 19.15 3.68
N LYS A 38 7.31 19.58 2.41
CA LYS A 38 6.22 20.43 1.89
C LYS A 38 4.97 19.65 1.51
N PHE A 39 4.97 18.33 1.70
CA PHE A 39 3.85 17.41 1.43
C PHE A 39 3.77 16.38 2.56
N SER A 40 2.56 15.90 2.83
CA SER A 40 2.29 15.01 3.97
C SER A 40 2.72 13.55 3.74
N GLY A 41 3.02 13.17 2.50
CA GLY A 41 3.39 11.81 2.15
C GLY A 41 3.32 11.50 0.67
N PHE A 42 3.13 10.24 0.33
CA PHE A 42 3.11 9.73 -1.05
C PHE A 42 1.76 9.13 -1.40
N LEU A 43 1.32 9.32 -2.65
CA LEU A 43 0.15 8.66 -3.23
C LEU A 43 0.61 7.69 -4.34
N LEU A 44 0.53 6.40 -4.08
CA LEU A 44 0.81 5.35 -5.06
C LEU A 44 -0.48 5.06 -5.85
N SER A 45 -0.52 5.42 -7.12
CA SER A 45 -1.67 5.22 -7.99
C SER A 45 -1.35 4.26 -9.13
N GLY A 46 -2.34 3.48 -9.60
CA GLY A 46 -2.16 2.57 -10.74
C GLY A 46 -3.12 1.38 -10.72
N PRO A 47 -3.03 0.47 -11.70
CA PRO A 47 -3.93 -0.67 -11.84
C PRO A 47 -3.99 -1.56 -10.59
N PRO A 48 -5.14 -2.20 -10.30
CA PRO A 48 -5.27 -3.13 -9.20
C PRO A 48 -4.34 -4.34 -9.39
N GLY A 49 -3.96 -4.97 -8.27
CA GLY A 49 -3.13 -6.18 -8.29
C GLY A 49 -1.65 -5.98 -8.63
N ASN A 50 -1.17 -4.73 -8.81
CA ASN A 50 0.23 -4.42 -9.17
C ASN A 50 1.12 -4.11 -7.96
N GLY A 51 0.70 -4.48 -6.76
CA GLY A 51 1.55 -4.48 -5.56
C GLY A 51 1.73 -3.12 -4.88
N LYS A 52 0.86 -2.11 -5.10
CA LYS A 52 0.95 -0.78 -4.45
C LYS A 52 1.03 -0.88 -2.94
N THR A 53 0.12 -1.61 -2.32
CA THR A 53 0.08 -1.87 -0.87
C THR A 53 1.35 -2.53 -0.39
N GLU A 54 1.89 -3.47 -1.17
CA GLU A 54 3.13 -4.16 -0.83
C GLU A 54 4.34 -3.23 -0.92
N ILE A 55 4.42 -2.37 -1.93
CA ILE A 55 5.44 -1.32 -2.03
C ILE A 55 5.40 -0.42 -0.78
N ALA A 56 4.21 0.02 -0.35
CA ALA A 56 4.04 0.84 0.85
C ALA A 56 4.52 0.11 2.11
N LYS A 57 4.15 -1.16 2.28
CA LYS A 57 4.60 -2.00 3.42
C LYS A 57 6.11 -2.20 3.42
N GLN A 58 6.71 -2.49 2.26
CA GLN A 58 8.15 -2.69 2.18
C GLN A 58 8.95 -1.41 2.40
N ALA A 59 8.46 -0.25 1.93
CA ALA A 59 9.03 1.04 2.25
C ALA A 59 9.00 1.29 3.77
N ALA A 60 7.87 1.07 4.41
CA ALA A 60 7.73 1.21 5.87
C ALA A 60 8.65 0.26 6.64
N LEU A 61 8.77 -1.00 6.18
CA LEU A 61 9.70 -1.97 6.77
C LEU A 61 11.16 -1.53 6.65
N LEU A 62 11.57 -0.96 5.52
CA LEU A 62 12.92 -0.43 5.33
C LEU A 62 13.21 0.72 6.30
N ILE A 63 12.25 1.63 6.47
CA ILE A 63 12.36 2.76 7.39
C ILE A 63 12.49 2.27 8.84
N SER A 64 11.69 1.29 9.25
CA SER A 64 11.69 0.74 10.61
C SER A 64 12.99 0.02 11.01
N LYS A 65 13.81 -0.40 10.03
CA LYS A 65 15.15 -0.94 10.30
C LYS A 65 16.17 0.11 10.72
N GLY A 66 15.96 1.36 10.31
CA GLY A 66 16.87 2.49 10.59
C GLY A 66 16.51 3.29 11.84
N ALA A 67 15.26 3.22 12.30
CA ALA A 67 14.79 3.94 13.48
C ALA A 67 13.54 3.25 14.07
N PRO A 68 13.28 3.39 15.39
CA PRO A 68 12.02 2.96 15.99
C PRO A 68 10.85 3.76 15.37
N VAL A 69 9.96 3.06 14.68
CA VAL A 69 8.81 3.67 13.99
C VAL A 69 7.56 2.83 14.26
N LYS A 70 6.45 3.46 14.59
CA LYS A 70 5.13 2.80 14.58
C LYS A 70 4.53 2.84 13.19
N ILE A 71 4.03 1.71 12.72
CA ILE A 71 3.42 1.57 11.40
C ILE A 71 1.95 1.25 11.58
N PHE A 72 1.10 2.12 11.04
CA PHE A 72 -0.35 1.95 11.04
C PHE A 72 -0.83 1.61 9.63
N LEU A 73 -1.72 0.63 9.54
CA LEU A 73 -2.47 0.34 8.31
C LEU A 73 -3.92 0.76 8.54
N LEU A 74 -4.38 1.64 7.68
CA LEU A 74 -5.76 2.08 7.56
C LEU A 74 -6.30 1.54 6.24
N ASP A 75 -7.20 0.59 6.31
CA ASP A 75 -7.93 0.07 5.17
C ASP A 75 -9.30 0.75 5.10
N GLY A 76 -9.79 1.03 3.90
CA GLY A 76 -11.09 1.67 3.74
C GLY A 76 -12.24 0.90 4.38
N SER A 77 -12.17 -0.43 4.37
CA SER A 77 -13.15 -1.29 5.03
C SER A 77 -13.12 -1.18 6.57
N ASP A 78 -11.93 -0.95 7.14
CA ASP A 78 -11.74 -0.76 8.58
C ASP A 78 -12.32 0.59 9.05
N ILE A 79 -12.36 1.58 8.17
CA ILE A 79 -12.82 2.94 8.47
C ILE A 79 -14.31 3.08 8.20
N ALA A 80 -14.83 2.41 7.18
CA ALA A 80 -16.25 2.41 6.82
C ALA A 80 -17.12 1.70 7.91
N SER A 81 -17.08 2.22 9.13
CA SER A 81 -17.93 1.73 10.22
C SER A 81 -19.30 2.40 10.17
N PRO A 82 -20.41 1.64 10.32
CA PRO A 82 -21.75 2.22 10.39
C PRO A 82 -22.00 3.02 11.68
N LYS A 83 -21.09 2.99 12.65
CA LYS A 83 -21.22 3.74 13.90
C LYS A 83 -20.55 5.10 13.78
N TRP A 84 -21.33 6.14 14.03
CA TRP A 84 -20.87 7.52 14.07
C TRP A 84 -19.68 7.70 15.03
N GLY A 85 -18.62 8.36 14.56
CA GLY A 85 -17.43 8.67 15.35
C GLY A 85 -16.35 7.60 15.41
N GLU A 86 -16.64 6.32 15.12
CA GLU A 86 -15.60 5.27 15.14
C GLU A 86 -14.52 5.47 14.05
N ALA A 87 -14.91 5.94 12.87
CA ALA A 87 -14.00 6.20 11.77
C ALA A 87 -13.04 7.35 12.11
N GLU A 88 -13.58 8.43 12.64
CA GLU A 88 -12.82 9.60 13.08
C GLU A 88 -11.87 9.24 14.24
N GLU A 89 -12.32 8.41 15.18
CA GLU A 89 -11.48 7.94 16.27
C GLU A 89 -10.31 7.07 15.78
N LYS A 90 -10.57 6.15 14.86
CA LYS A 90 -9.51 5.33 14.22
C LYS A 90 -8.48 6.18 13.50
N LEU A 91 -8.92 7.20 12.74
CA LEU A 91 -8.05 8.16 12.10
C LEU A 91 -7.20 8.90 13.13
N LYS A 92 -7.81 9.53 14.12
CA LYS A 92 -7.12 10.25 15.19
C LYS A 92 -6.10 9.39 15.89
N LYS A 93 -6.42 8.14 16.22
CA LYS A 93 -5.50 7.21 16.88
C LYS A 93 -4.26 6.88 16.04
N ALA A 94 -4.38 6.83 14.73
CA ALA A 94 -3.24 6.62 13.83
C ALA A 94 -2.35 7.87 13.72
N PHE A 95 -2.97 9.06 13.66
CA PHE A 95 -2.27 10.31 13.41
C PHE A 95 -1.71 10.96 14.68
N ILE A 96 -2.39 10.84 15.81
CA ILE A 96 -2.03 11.55 17.05
C ILE A 96 -1.21 10.61 17.95
N ALA A 97 -0.01 11.07 18.37
CA ALA A 97 0.82 10.36 19.33
C ALA A 97 0.19 10.41 20.72
N ASP A 98 0.36 9.33 21.49
CA ASP A 98 -0.04 9.33 22.89
C ASP A 98 0.75 10.41 23.66
N SER A 99 0.03 11.30 24.33
CA SER A 99 0.57 12.47 25.05
C SER A 99 1.58 12.11 26.16
N TYR A 100 1.70 10.83 26.49
CA TYR A 100 2.60 10.30 27.52
C TYR A 100 3.98 9.86 27.00
N SER A 101 4.19 9.78 25.67
CA SER A 101 5.51 9.44 25.15
C SER A 101 6.44 10.65 25.22
N LYS A 102 7.41 10.61 26.13
CA LYS A 102 8.45 11.65 26.30
C LYS A 102 9.42 11.76 25.11
N GLN A 103 9.37 10.84 24.15
CA GLN A 103 10.14 10.84 22.92
C GLN A 103 9.21 11.09 21.73
N MET A 104 9.62 11.94 20.80
CA MET A 104 8.90 12.14 19.53
C MET A 104 8.80 10.80 18.80
N GLU A 105 7.62 10.20 18.84
CA GLU A 105 7.33 8.91 18.22
C GLU A 105 7.22 9.06 16.71
N LYS A 106 8.11 8.40 15.99
CA LYS A 106 8.05 8.38 14.50
C LYS A 106 6.95 7.44 14.04
N ARG A 107 6.18 7.87 13.03
CA ARG A 107 5.00 7.18 12.53
C ARG A 107 5.00 7.05 11.02
N ILE A 108 4.54 5.91 10.54
CA ILE A 108 4.19 5.71 9.14
C ILE A 108 2.74 5.26 9.09
N ILE A 109 1.94 5.98 8.32
CA ILE A 109 0.52 5.70 8.13
C ILE A 109 0.34 5.22 6.70
N ILE A 110 0.04 3.93 6.53
CA ILE A 110 -0.32 3.36 5.24
C ILE A 110 -1.83 3.46 5.11
N PHE A 111 -2.29 4.22 4.11
CA PHE A 111 -3.69 4.39 3.78
C PHE A 111 -3.99 3.57 2.53
N ASP A 112 -4.56 2.39 2.71
CA ASP A 112 -4.80 1.46 1.61
C ASP A 112 -6.19 1.67 0.98
N ASP A 113 -6.26 1.65 -0.36
CA ASP A 113 -7.47 1.91 -1.14
C ASP A 113 -8.23 3.17 -0.67
N ILE A 114 -7.48 4.29 -0.63
CA ILE A 114 -7.92 5.56 -0.01
C ILE A 114 -9.22 6.10 -0.60
N GLU A 115 -9.50 5.81 -1.89
CA GLU A 115 -10.74 6.19 -2.56
C GLU A 115 -11.99 5.60 -1.93
N SER A 116 -11.87 4.49 -1.21
CA SER A 116 -12.99 3.87 -0.51
C SER A 116 -13.46 4.66 0.71
N THR A 117 -12.58 5.50 1.26
CA THR A 117 -12.81 6.26 2.48
C THR A 117 -12.84 7.75 2.23
N LEU A 118 -11.87 8.27 1.49
CA LEU A 118 -11.69 9.71 1.22
C LEU A 118 -12.04 10.02 -0.24
N MET A 119 -13.31 9.74 -0.57
CA MET A 119 -13.89 9.93 -1.88
C MET A 119 -14.12 11.40 -2.17
N SER A 120 -13.96 11.78 -3.46
CA SER A 120 -14.30 13.12 -3.93
C SER A 120 -15.77 13.46 -3.67
N ARG A 121 -16.02 14.70 -3.27
CA ARG A 121 -17.38 15.22 -2.98
C ARG A 121 -18.24 15.35 -4.22
N ASP A 122 -17.61 15.41 -5.39
CA ASP A 122 -18.29 15.57 -6.68
C ASP A 122 -18.80 14.25 -7.25
N ILE A 123 -18.54 13.12 -6.56
CA ILE A 123 -18.98 11.80 -7.00
C ILE A 123 -20.39 11.53 -6.47
N GLU A 124 -21.30 11.17 -7.38
CA GLU A 124 -22.73 10.94 -7.11
C GLU A 124 -23.02 9.93 -5.98
N ILE A 125 -22.13 8.95 -5.79
CA ILE A 125 -22.23 7.93 -4.74
C ILE A 125 -21.65 8.37 -3.39
N ALA A 126 -21.07 9.57 -3.32
CA ALA A 126 -20.54 10.10 -2.07
C ALA A 126 -21.70 10.39 -1.09
N LYS A 127 -21.55 9.91 0.15
CA LYS A 127 -22.53 10.08 1.23
C LYS A 127 -22.05 11.12 2.24
N GLU A 128 -22.95 11.65 3.05
CA GLU A 128 -22.64 12.67 4.06
C GLU A 128 -21.49 12.26 4.99
N TRP A 129 -21.39 10.97 5.35
CA TRP A 129 -20.30 10.49 6.19
C TRP A 129 -18.91 10.62 5.55
N HIS A 130 -18.80 10.53 4.21
CA HIS A 130 -17.53 10.80 3.51
C HIS A 130 -17.08 12.24 3.72
N PHE A 131 -17.99 13.19 3.76
CA PHE A 131 -17.66 14.61 3.96
C PHE A 131 -17.11 14.86 5.38
N SER A 132 -17.68 14.21 6.38
CA SER A 132 -17.19 14.29 7.76
C SER A 132 -15.77 13.71 7.86
N ILE A 133 -15.56 12.49 7.34
CA ILE A 133 -14.26 11.82 7.37
C ILE A 133 -13.22 12.61 6.58
N ASN A 134 -13.55 13.11 5.38
CA ASN A 134 -12.64 13.94 4.58
C ASN A 134 -12.19 15.16 5.39
N SER A 135 -13.12 15.86 6.05
CA SER A 135 -12.78 17.04 6.86
C SER A 135 -11.80 16.69 7.98
N VAL A 136 -12.07 15.60 8.71
CA VAL A 136 -11.16 15.14 9.79
C VAL A 136 -9.79 14.73 9.21
N ALA A 137 -9.76 14.00 8.10
CA ALA A 137 -8.51 13.58 7.48
C ALA A 137 -7.67 14.78 7.01
N PHE A 138 -8.30 15.81 6.43
CA PHE A 138 -7.60 17.02 6.00
C PHE A 138 -6.98 17.77 7.18
N HIS A 139 -7.74 17.98 8.25
CA HIS A 139 -7.20 18.60 9.47
C HIS A 139 -6.02 17.80 10.03
N LEU A 140 -6.16 16.47 10.11
CA LEU A 140 -5.09 15.62 10.60
C LEU A 140 -3.84 15.68 9.70
N LEU A 141 -4.01 15.75 8.37
CA LEU A 141 -2.89 15.88 7.43
C LEU A 141 -2.22 17.25 7.50
N ASP A 142 -2.98 18.30 7.76
CA ASP A 142 -2.45 19.68 7.90
C ASP A 142 -1.74 19.88 9.26
N ASP A 143 -2.18 19.17 10.29
CA ASP A 143 -1.68 19.30 11.67
C ASP A 143 -0.54 18.34 12.01
N ILE A 144 -0.21 17.36 11.13
CA ILE A 144 0.88 16.43 11.43
C ILE A 144 2.23 17.12 11.44
N ASP A 145 3.09 16.70 12.34
CA ASP A 145 4.50 17.04 12.28
C ASP A 145 5.19 16.17 11.22
N HIS A 146 5.47 16.78 10.07
CA HIS A 146 6.07 16.12 8.92
C HIS A 146 7.50 15.63 9.18
N SER A 147 8.17 16.07 10.25
CA SER A 147 9.49 15.59 10.63
C SER A 147 9.47 14.22 11.30
N ASN A 148 8.31 13.81 11.79
CA ASN A 148 8.14 12.52 12.50
C ASN A 148 7.03 11.63 11.95
N THR A 149 6.16 12.15 11.08
CA THR A 149 5.03 11.40 10.53
C THR A 149 5.03 11.41 9.01
N LEU A 150 4.89 10.24 8.39
CA LEU A 150 4.81 10.07 6.95
C LEU A 150 3.57 9.26 6.57
N VAL A 151 2.83 9.74 5.57
CA VAL A 151 1.70 9.03 4.99
C VAL A 151 2.12 8.36 3.68
N ILE A 152 1.68 7.12 3.46
CA ILE A 152 1.81 6.41 2.19
C ILE A 152 0.43 5.89 1.81
N ALA A 153 -0.24 6.61 0.92
CA ALA A 153 -1.57 6.25 0.44
C ALA A 153 -1.48 5.40 -0.83
N THR A 154 -2.44 4.50 -1.03
CA THR A 154 -2.60 3.75 -2.28
C THR A 154 -3.98 3.99 -2.87
N THR A 155 -4.08 3.98 -4.19
CA THR A 155 -5.37 4.07 -4.90
C THR A 155 -5.33 3.32 -6.22
N ASN A 156 -6.45 2.70 -6.56
CA ASN A 156 -6.69 2.10 -7.88
C ASN A 156 -7.43 3.08 -8.81
N LYS A 157 -8.03 4.14 -8.24
CA LYS A 157 -8.90 5.10 -8.91
C LYS A 157 -8.56 6.53 -8.44
N PRO A 158 -7.42 7.09 -8.89
CA PRO A 158 -6.99 8.41 -8.44
C PRO A 158 -8.01 9.51 -8.74
N GLU A 159 -8.83 9.34 -9.78
CA GLU A 159 -9.92 10.24 -10.14
C GLU A 159 -11.08 10.26 -9.12
N MET A 160 -11.19 9.24 -8.28
CA MET A 160 -12.19 9.17 -7.21
C MET A 160 -11.72 9.77 -5.89
N VAL A 161 -10.43 10.02 -5.74
CA VAL A 161 -9.86 10.61 -4.52
C VAL A 161 -10.12 12.12 -4.51
N ASP A 162 -10.46 12.66 -3.33
CA ASP A 162 -10.69 14.11 -3.19
C ASP A 162 -9.44 14.90 -3.63
N PRO A 163 -9.58 15.86 -4.57
CA PRO A 163 -8.45 16.65 -5.08
C PRO A 163 -7.67 17.38 -3.99
N ALA A 164 -8.32 17.81 -2.90
CA ALA A 164 -7.67 18.45 -1.78
C ALA A 164 -6.71 17.50 -1.06
N LEU A 165 -7.00 16.20 -1.04
CA LEU A 165 -6.09 15.18 -0.52
C LEU A 165 -4.92 14.93 -1.48
N VAL A 166 -5.22 14.79 -2.77
CA VAL A 166 -4.19 14.57 -3.80
C VAL A 166 -3.14 15.69 -3.77
N SER A 167 -3.56 16.94 -3.56
CA SER A 167 -2.64 18.09 -3.50
C SER A 167 -1.66 18.06 -2.31
N ARG A 168 -1.98 17.31 -1.25
CA ARG A 168 -1.15 17.15 -0.05
C ARG A 168 -0.15 15.99 -0.15
N LEU A 169 -0.30 15.14 -1.15
CA LEU A 169 0.52 13.94 -1.33
C LEU A 169 1.35 14.03 -2.61
N TYR A 170 2.58 13.56 -2.56
CA TYR A 170 3.43 13.45 -3.76
C TYR A 170 3.00 12.23 -4.59
N PRO A 171 2.56 12.43 -5.85
CA PRO A 171 2.06 11.34 -6.67
C PRO A 171 3.19 10.46 -7.21
N ILE A 172 3.01 9.13 -7.10
CA ILE A 172 3.87 8.12 -7.72
C ILE A 172 2.98 7.17 -8.52
N SER A 173 3.11 7.21 -9.83
CA SER A 173 2.36 6.31 -10.72
C SER A 173 3.03 4.94 -10.80
N ILE A 174 2.26 3.89 -10.56
CA ILE A 174 2.65 2.50 -10.75
C ILE A 174 2.07 2.06 -12.10
N PRO A 175 2.89 1.81 -13.11
CA PRO A 175 2.40 1.47 -14.44
C PRO A 175 1.76 0.08 -14.48
N ALA A 176 0.98 -0.17 -15.53
CA ALA A 176 0.59 -1.53 -15.88
C ALA A 176 1.86 -2.35 -16.18
N LEU A 177 1.83 -3.63 -15.79
CA LEU A 177 2.99 -4.51 -15.96
C LEU A 177 3.11 -4.98 -17.41
N SER A 178 4.34 -5.01 -17.90
CA SER A 178 4.63 -5.67 -19.18
C SER A 178 4.57 -7.20 -19.03
N LYS A 179 4.43 -7.90 -20.16
CA LYS A 179 4.46 -9.37 -20.17
C LYS A 179 5.77 -9.92 -19.60
N GLU A 180 6.89 -9.26 -19.87
CA GLU A 180 8.21 -9.61 -19.35
C GLU A 180 8.28 -9.51 -17.84
N GLN A 181 7.74 -8.42 -17.27
CA GLN A 181 7.67 -8.23 -15.82
C GLN A 181 6.75 -9.25 -15.14
N LEU A 182 5.63 -9.60 -15.78
CA LEU A 182 4.75 -10.66 -15.29
C LEU A 182 5.46 -12.03 -15.31
N LYS A 183 6.18 -12.36 -16.38
CA LYS A 183 6.97 -13.60 -16.49
C LYS A 183 8.09 -13.64 -15.44
N GLU A 184 8.81 -12.54 -15.24
CA GLU A 184 9.83 -12.40 -14.19
C GLU A 184 9.25 -12.68 -12.80
N PHE A 185 8.07 -12.16 -12.51
CA PHE A 185 7.41 -12.38 -11.23
C PHE A 185 6.97 -13.84 -11.07
N ALA A 186 6.41 -14.46 -12.11
CA ALA A 186 6.04 -15.88 -12.09
C ALA A 186 7.25 -16.79 -11.78
N GLU A 187 8.39 -16.52 -12.41
CA GLU A 187 9.64 -17.25 -12.13
C GLU A 187 10.10 -17.09 -10.68
N LYS A 188 10.07 -15.85 -10.16
CA LYS A 188 10.47 -15.56 -8.77
C LYS A 188 9.52 -16.17 -7.75
N SER A 189 8.23 -16.22 -8.05
CA SER A 189 7.21 -16.76 -7.15
C SER A 189 7.36 -18.28 -6.98
N LEU A 190 7.62 -18.99 -8.04
CA LEU A 190 7.82 -20.44 -8.05
C LEU A 190 9.21 -20.85 -7.54
N GLY A 191 10.24 -20.05 -7.79
CA GLY A 191 11.63 -20.35 -7.38
C GLY A 191 11.91 -20.29 -5.87
N GLY A 192 10.93 -19.92 -5.05
CA GLY A 192 11.07 -19.80 -3.59
C GLY A 192 10.11 -20.69 -2.79
N GLY A 193 9.25 -21.46 -3.45
CA GLY A 193 8.24 -22.30 -2.82
C GLY A 193 8.66 -23.77 -2.73
N THR A 194 8.31 -24.41 -1.63
CA THR A 194 8.35 -25.87 -1.47
C THR A 194 7.05 -26.47 -2.01
N PHE A 195 6.78 -26.25 -3.31
CA PHE A 195 5.65 -26.94 -3.93
C PHE A 195 6.10 -28.38 -4.29
N GLU A 196 5.34 -29.38 -3.86
CA GLU A 196 5.55 -30.80 -4.22
C GLU A 196 4.99 -31.13 -5.63
N VAL A 197 5.09 -30.16 -6.56
CA VAL A 197 4.59 -30.28 -7.94
C VAL A 197 5.68 -29.89 -8.94
N ASN A 198 5.48 -30.29 -10.19
CA ASN A 198 6.38 -29.90 -11.28
C ASN A 198 6.28 -28.39 -11.58
N THR A 199 7.15 -27.61 -10.91
CA THR A 199 7.18 -26.13 -11.04
C THR A 199 7.47 -25.66 -12.47
N GLU A 200 8.17 -26.47 -13.31
CA GLU A 200 8.43 -26.13 -14.72
C GLU A 200 7.13 -26.16 -15.55
N GLN A 201 6.26 -27.13 -15.28
CA GLN A 201 4.98 -27.24 -15.97
C GLN A 201 4.05 -26.08 -15.58
N VAL A 202 3.96 -25.75 -14.29
CA VAL A 202 3.21 -24.58 -13.80
C VAL A 202 3.73 -23.30 -14.46
N LEU A 203 5.05 -23.10 -14.48
CA LEU A 203 5.65 -21.91 -15.09
C LEU A 203 5.34 -21.82 -16.59
N LYS A 204 5.38 -22.91 -17.31
CA LYS A 204 5.04 -22.97 -18.74
C LYS A 204 3.58 -22.56 -18.99
N SER A 205 2.67 -23.06 -18.17
CA SER A 205 1.24 -22.72 -18.24
C SER A 205 1.04 -21.22 -17.97
N LEU A 206 1.60 -20.69 -16.88
CA LEU A 206 1.52 -19.27 -16.53
C LEU A 206 2.05 -18.37 -17.66
N LYS A 207 3.23 -18.69 -18.24
CA LYS A 207 3.79 -17.94 -19.37
C LYS A 207 2.85 -17.94 -20.57
N SER A 208 2.23 -19.06 -20.89
CA SER A 208 1.24 -19.15 -21.95
C SER A 208 0.02 -18.25 -21.69
N LYS A 209 -0.52 -18.28 -20.46
CA LYS A 209 -1.66 -17.44 -20.05
C LYS A 209 -1.32 -15.94 -20.08
N ILE A 210 -0.07 -15.57 -19.74
CA ILE A 210 0.43 -14.18 -19.86
C ILE A 210 0.49 -13.77 -21.33
N ASP A 211 1.03 -14.60 -22.21
CA ASP A 211 1.12 -14.30 -23.64
C ASP A 211 -0.25 -14.14 -24.31
N GLN A 212 -1.24 -14.93 -23.86
CA GLN A 212 -2.65 -14.82 -24.26
C GLN A 212 -3.37 -13.59 -23.65
N GLY A 213 -2.76 -12.84 -22.73
CA GLY A 213 -3.36 -11.70 -22.05
C GLY A 213 -4.45 -12.06 -21.04
N LYS A 214 -4.49 -13.31 -20.57
CA LYS A 214 -5.40 -13.78 -19.51
C LYS A 214 -4.93 -13.34 -18.13
N ILE A 215 -3.61 -13.27 -17.93
CA ILE A 215 -2.95 -12.78 -16.72
C ILE A 215 -2.47 -11.34 -17.00
N LYS A 216 -2.88 -10.38 -16.16
CA LYS A 216 -2.60 -8.96 -16.33
C LYS A 216 -2.02 -8.29 -15.10
N SER A 217 -2.01 -8.97 -13.94
CA SER A 217 -1.53 -8.46 -12.67
C SER A 217 -0.74 -9.50 -11.89
N LEU A 218 -0.01 -9.07 -10.85
CA LEU A 218 0.69 -9.99 -9.95
C LEU A 218 -0.29 -10.87 -9.17
N ARG A 219 -1.44 -10.31 -8.81
CA ARG A 219 -2.52 -11.06 -8.14
C ARG A 219 -3.06 -12.18 -9.01
N ASP A 220 -3.19 -11.94 -10.32
CA ASP A 220 -3.64 -13.01 -11.25
C ASP A 220 -2.61 -14.14 -11.28
N ILE A 221 -1.30 -13.83 -11.26
CA ILE A 221 -0.25 -14.86 -11.20
C ILE A 221 -0.38 -15.70 -9.92
N GLU A 222 -0.57 -15.05 -8.76
CA GLU A 222 -0.71 -15.76 -7.49
C GLU A 222 -1.93 -16.67 -7.50
N HIS A 223 -3.08 -16.21 -8.01
CA HIS A 223 -4.30 -17.00 -8.12
C HIS A 223 -4.12 -18.18 -9.09
N GLU A 224 -3.60 -17.92 -10.29
CA GLU A 224 -3.40 -18.95 -11.30
C GLU A 224 -2.35 -19.97 -10.85
N THR A 225 -1.30 -19.55 -10.16
CA THR A 225 -0.32 -20.46 -9.56
C THR A 225 -0.98 -21.42 -8.60
N LEU A 226 -1.85 -20.92 -7.72
CA LEU A 226 -2.56 -21.75 -6.76
C LEU A 226 -3.49 -22.76 -7.45
N LEU A 227 -4.21 -22.33 -8.48
CA LEU A 227 -5.11 -23.21 -9.25
C LEU A 227 -4.33 -24.33 -9.93
N GLU A 228 -3.26 -24.02 -10.65
CA GLU A 228 -2.41 -25.01 -11.33
C GLU A 228 -1.82 -26.02 -10.34
N VAL A 229 -1.37 -25.56 -9.17
CA VAL A 229 -0.83 -26.45 -8.13
C VAL A 229 -1.91 -27.39 -7.58
N VAL A 230 -3.11 -26.89 -7.30
CA VAL A 230 -4.22 -27.69 -6.77
C VAL A 230 -4.69 -28.73 -7.81
N GLU A 231 -4.77 -28.36 -9.08
CA GLU A 231 -5.12 -29.31 -10.15
C GLU A 231 -4.11 -30.45 -10.24
N MET A 232 -2.81 -30.16 -10.19
CA MET A 232 -1.75 -31.19 -10.24
C MET A 232 -1.72 -32.10 -9.00
N VAL A 233 -2.08 -31.59 -7.82
CA VAL A 233 -2.15 -32.43 -6.60
C VAL A 233 -3.40 -33.26 -6.58
N GLY A 234 -4.50 -32.79 -7.17
CA GLY A 234 -5.78 -33.56 -7.23
C GLY A 234 -5.83 -34.67 -8.26
N GLU A 235 -4.87 -34.72 -9.19
CA GLU A 235 -4.73 -35.76 -10.20
C GLU A 235 -3.85 -36.97 -9.74
N ASN A 236 -3.23 -36.87 -8.56
CA ASN A 236 -2.43 -37.94 -7.92
C ASN A 236 -3.20 -38.55 -6.75
#